data_35911ad2dd25fcd7385f7128e82d1a17
#
_entry.id   35911ad2dd25fcd7385f7128e82d1a17
#
_cell.length_a   1.000
_cell.length_b   1.000
_cell.length_c   1.000
_cell.angle_alpha   90.00
_cell.angle_beta   90.00
_cell.angle_gamma   90.00
#
_symmetry.space_group_name_H-M   'P 1'
#
loop_
_entity.id
_entity.type
_entity.pdbx_description
1 polymer ?
#
loop_
_entity_poly.entity_id
_entity_poly.type
_entity_poly.pdbx_seq_one_letter_code
_entity_poly.pdbx_strand_id
1 'polypeptide(L)'
;MADFKVSDRMLELTFNCKRRIVEPSVYDDVIERYDKLYNPKNTGGSRLACAQFNNKIRSAREFYDAISDTNINLIALCLQDIRSIFKDERQENCVIYPIDMVLMVILLAKLSGFNTAKEIASYYKSRYLQLICMLPDLPGPEHMLSASSINRVMRLFTTDEINELLFSYFKPHPKLKELILENEEQRPRPEHASRPTVGFDGQEITKTFVRGETSRRKKAAIGVTVYDCSAKKVLAYQAVKKKNNEADAFLQMLPNLSIQGSIVCADALNTRGDISTELNKRGIDYLFNIKDNAGNKELRGHIEAIFSREYAKGDKSEMKTRSYIQKEHGRIDQYTVNTLPATLLDNRIKNPHQEVKTLVEYIKESSYIINGKVVKTTKNTRWYISSLEFSDENADQILYCILDYWSLEQHHSRLDDPKVFNQDDTQSCSADYSSSLLGINKVSYNILSWIRQKLIKESTKKSYRPSYSMVQDMLAEMTVFEVFEYLAEYYRDVNFSEE
;
A
#
# COMPACT_ATOMS: atom_id res chain seq x y z
N MET A 1 22.50 20.87 4.30
CA MET A 1 22.88 19.47 4.53
C MET A 1 22.83 19.29 6.05
N ALA A 2 21.78 18.67 6.57
CA ALA A 2 21.72 18.35 7.99
C ALA A 2 22.66 17.16 8.23
N ASP A 3 23.57 17.30 9.22
CA ASP A 3 24.46 16.23 9.64
C ASP A 3 23.63 15.05 10.13
N PHE A 4 23.66 13.99 9.34
CA PHE A 4 22.98 12.73 9.63
C PHE A 4 23.77 12.03 10.76
N LYS A 5 23.26 12.04 11.98
CA LYS A 5 23.81 11.21 13.06
C LYS A 5 23.38 9.77 12.81
N VAL A 6 24.33 8.97 12.37
CA VAL A 6 24.18 7.53 12.21
C VAL A 6 24.13 6.90 13.60
N SER A 7 23.07 6.14 13.92
CA SER A 7 23.00 5.45 15.23
C SER A 7 24.13 4.46 15.41
N ASP A 8 24.53 4.18 16.67
CA ASP A 8 25.60 3.21 16.98
C ASP A 8 25.31 1.83 16.37
N ARG A 9 24.04 1.42 16.33
CA ARG A 9 23.59 0.19 15.66
C ARG A 9 23.85 0.23 14.16
N MET A 10 23.67 1.38 13.52
CA MET A 10 23.91 1.58 12.10
C MET A 10 25.41 1.59 11.79
N LEU A 11 26.23 2.16 12.68
CA LEU A 11 27.69 2.08 12.58
C LEU A 11 28.20 0.64 12.73
N GLU A 12 27.67 -0.11 13.68
CA GLU A 12 28.03 -1.52 13.91
C GLU A 12 27.62 -2.41 12.72
N LEU A 13 26.44 -2.21 12.16
CA LEU A 13 25.94 -2.90 10.97
C LEU A 13 26.72 -2.50 9.70
N THR A 14 27.06 -1.22 9.52
CA THR A 14 27.91 -0.75 8.39
C THR A 14 29.34 -1.27 8.49
N PHE A 15 29.89 -1.44 9.68
CA PHE A 15 31.21 -2.02 9.86
C PHE A 15 31.25 -3.54 9.57
N ASN A 16 30.17 -4.25 9.86
CA ASN A 16 30.07 -5.71 9.66
C ASN A 16 29.54 -6.09 8.25
N CYS A 17 28.80 -5.21 7.58
CA CYS A 17 28.27 -5.44 6.24
C CYS A 17 29.11 -4.77 5.15
N LYS A 18 30.41 -5.07 5.07
CA LYS A 18 31.26 -4.69 3.94
C LYS A 18 30.96 -5.54 2.69
N ARG A 19 29.70 -5.85 2.38
CA ARG A 19 29.38 -6.47 1.10
C ARG A 19 29.38 -5.39 0.02
N ARG A 20 30.41 -5.44 -0.77
CA ARG A 20 30.47 -4.84 -2.09
C ARG A 20 29.69 -5.73 -3.07
N ILE A 21 29.53 -5.27 -4.28
CA ILE A 21 29.08 -6.13 -5.38
C ILE A 21 29.96 -7.39 -5.45
N VAL A 22 29.48 -8.40 -6.15
CA VAL A 22 30.22 -9.66 -6.41
C VAL A 22 31.64 -9.38 -6.89
N GLU A 23 32.62 -10.11 -6.37
CA GLU A 23 34.02 -9.94 -6.77
C GLU A 23 34.21 -10.19 -8.28
N PRO A 24 35.17 -9.49 -8.94
CA PRO A 24 35.40 -9.61 -10.38
C PRO A 24 35.58 -11.03 -10.87
N SER A 25 36.35 -11.84 -10.15
CA SER A 25 36.62 -13.23 -10.53
C SER A 25 35.37 -14.11 -10.51
N VAL A 26 34.47 -13.86 -9.53
CA VAL A 26 33.19 -14.57 -9.42
C VAL A 26 32.24 -14.13 -10.52
N TYR A 27 32.23 -12.82 -10.83
CA TYR A 27 31.40 -12.30 -11.91
C TYR A 27 31.84 -12.78 -13.27
N ASP A 28 33.15 -12.85 -13.54
CA ASP A 28 33.71 -13.40 -14.79
C ASP A 28 33.35 -14.86 -14.96
N ASP A 29 33.43 -15.68 -13.92
CA ASP A 29 33.00 -17.08 -13.92
C ASP A 29 31.51 -17.21 -14.28
N VAL A 30 30.67 -16.36 -13.68
CA VAL A 30 29.22 -16.34 -14.00
C VAL A 30 29.00 -15.98 -15.46
N ILE A 31 29.68 -14.96 -15.99
CA ILE A 31 29.56 -14.57 -17.41
C ILE A 31 30.02 -15.70 -18.33
N GLU A 32 31.13 -16.36 -18.04
CA GLU A 32 31.64 -17.49 -18.85
C GLU A 32 30.64 -18.65 -18.89
N ARG A 33 30.09 -19.04 -17.74
CA ARG A 33 29.05 -20.07 -17.65
C ARG A 33 27.76 -19.65 -18.35
N TYR A 34 27.37 -18.37 -18.24
CA TYR A 34 26.19 -17.83 -18.92
C TYR A 34 26.39 -17.84 -20.44
N ASP A 35 27.56 -17.43 -20.94
CA ASP A 35 27.92 -17.50 -22.36
C ASP A 35 27.86 -18.92 -22.88
N LYS A 36 28.48 -19.87 -22.17
CA LYS A 36 28.49 -21.30 -22.55
C LYS A 36 27.08 -21.87 -22.69
N LEU A 37 26.14 -21.49 -21.80
CA LEU A 37 24.79 -22.05 -21.77
C LEU A 37 23.83 -21.36 -22.75
N TYR A 38 23.93 -20.06 -22.92
CA TYR A 38 22.90 -19.24 -23.57
C TYR A 38 23.36 -18.57 -24.87
N ASN A 39 24.63 -18.67 -25.27
CA ASN A 39 25.08 -18.08 -26.52
C ASN A 39 24.42 -18.77 -27.73
N PRO A 40 23.65 -18.01 -28.55
CA PRO A 40 22.97 -18.58 -29.72
C PRO A 40 23.91 -19.24 -30.71
N LYS A 41 25.19 -18.87 -30.75
CA LYS A 41 26.21 -19.52 -31.58
C LYS A 41 26.32 -21.00 -31.28
N ASN A 42 26.17 -21.43 -30.03
CA ASN A 42 26.28 -22.83 -29.59
C ASN A 42 25.10 -23.68 -30.05
N THR A 43 23.97 -23.07 -30.44
CA THR A 43 22.73 -23.72 -30.87
C THR A 43 22.38 -23.44 -32.34
N GLY A 44 23.33 -22.91 -33.12
CA GLY A 44 23.08 -22.56 -34.51
C GLY A 44 22.22 -21.34 -34.75
N GLY A 45 22.19 -20.42 -33.78
CA GLY A 45 21.41 -19.18 -33.85
C GLY A 45 21.85 -18.25 -34.99
N SER A 46 20.94 -17.37 -35.41
CA SER A 46 21.19 -16.39 -36.46
C SER A 46 22.31 -15.40 -36.09
N ARG A 47 22.93 -14.77 -37.09
CA ARG A 47 23.95 -13.71 -36.87
C ARG A 47 23.40 -12.58 -36.03
N LEU A 48 22.13 -12.20 -36.22
CA LEU A 48 21.47 -11.16 -35.43
C LEU A 48 21.34 -11.56 -33.96
N ALA A 49 20.90 -12.78 -33.68
CA ALA A 49 20.78 -13.30 -32.31
C ALA A 49 22.13 -13.33 -31.58
N CYS A 50 23.20 -13.75 -32.29
CA CYS A 50 24.55 -13.73 -31.73
C CYS A 50 25.05 -12.31 -31.47
N ALA A 51 24.76 -11.34 -32.35
CA ALA A 51 25.13 -9.96 -32.15
C ALA A 51 24.38 -9.33 -30.96
N GLN A 52 23.08 -9.59 -30.81
CA GLN A 52 22.28 -9.14 -29.65
C GLN A 52 22.78 -9.76 -28.35
N PHE A 53 23.14 -11.03 -28.35
CA PHE A 53 23.71 -11.71 -27.18
C PHE A 53 25.06 -11.08 -26.78
N ASN A 54 25.97 -10.87 -27.72
CA ASN A 54 27.28 -10.26 -27.47
C ASN A 54 27.12 -8.82 -26.92
N ASN A 55 26.15 -8.06 -27.44
CA ASN A 55 25.83 -6.75 -26.89
C ASN A 55 25.34 -6.84 -25.44
N LYS A 56 24.50 -7.84 -25.11
CA LYS A 56 24.04 -8.07 -23.73
C LYS A 56 25.21 -8.36 -22.78
N ILE A 57 26.16 -9.21 -23.18
CA ILE A 57 27.38 -9.50 -22.39
C ILE A 57 28.21 -8.24 -22.19
N ARG A 58 28.43 -7.46 -23.25
CA ARG A 58 29.17 -6.20 -23.18
C ARG A 58 28.50 -5.22 -22.22
N SER A 59 27.20 -4.97 -22.37
CA SER A 59 26.45 -4.07 -21.48
C SER A 59 26.45 -4.55 -20.04
N ALA A 60 26.50 -5.86 -19.79
CA ALA A 60 26.61 -6.40 -18.45
C ALA A 60 27.99 -6.10 -17.83
N ARG A 61 29.06 -6.18 -18.59
CA ARG A 61 30.41 -5.78 -18.11
C ARG A 61 30.51 -4.28 -17.87
N GLU A 62 30.03 -3.47 -18.82
CA GLU A 62 29.97 -2.01 -18.65
C GLU A 62 29.18 -1.61 -17.39
N PHE A 63 28.07 -2.29 -17.13
CA PHE A 63 27.29 -2.12 -15.91
C PHE A 63 28.08 -2.51 -14.66
N TYR A 64 28.73 -3.67 -14.68
CA TYR A 64 29.57 -4.12 -13.58
C TYR A 64 30.69 -3.14 -13.27
N ASP A 65 31.42 -2.66 -14.30
CA ASP A 65 32.49 -1.68 -14.15
C ASP A 65 31.98 -0.35 -13.55
N ALA A 66 30.79 0.09 -13.98
CA ALA A 66 30.17 1.32 -13.50
C ALA A 66 29.77 1.27 -12.01
N ILE A 67 29.38 0.09 -11.47
CA ILE A 67 28.93 -0.07 -10.09
C ILE A 67 29.98 -0.70 -9.16
N SER A 68 31.13 -1.15 -9.70
CA SER A 68 32.14 -1.92 -8.95
C SER A 68 32.69 -1.21 -7.71
N ASP A 69 32.79 0.12 -7.77
CA ASP A 69 33.26 0.94 -6.65
C ASP A 69 32.12 1.50 -5.78
N THR A 70 30.88 1.18 -6.11
CA THR A 70 29.71 1.71 -5.41
C THR A 70 29.51 1.01 -4.07
N ASN A 71 29.23 1.79 -3.02
CA ASN A 71 28.91 1.25 -1.72
C ASN A 71 27.43 0.82 -1.67
N ILE A 72 27.16 -0.49 -1.61
CA ILE A 72 25.83 -1.06 -1.52
C ILE A 72 25.40 -1.44 -0.10
N ASN A 73 26.01 -0.85 0.92
CA ASN A 73 25.75 -1.19 2.32
C ASN A 73 24.26 -1.10 2.68
N LEU A 74 23.55 -0.08 2.21
CA LEU A 74 22.13 0.08 2.49
C LEU A 74 21.27 -1.06 1.88
N ILE A 75 21.64 -1.51 0.68
CA ILE A 75 21.02 -2.69 0.06
C ILE A 75 21.31 -3.96 0.87
N ALA A 76 22.56 -4.12 1.34
CA ALA A 76 22.95 -5.25 2.17
C ALA A 76 22.18 -5.28 3.50
N LEU A 77 21.97 -4.12 4.14
CA LEU A 77 21.14 -4.00 5.33
C LEU A 77 19.70 -4.41 5.06
N CYS A 78 19.10 -3.91 3.99
CA CYS A 78 17.75 -4.26 3.56
C CYS A 78 17.59 -5.79 3.37
N LEU A 79 18.55 -6.44 2.73
CA LEU A 79 18.58 -7.90 2.55
C LEU A 79 18.74 -8.65 3.88
N GLN A 80 19.57 -8.15 4.78
CA GLN A 80 19.76 -8.75 6.10
C GLN A 80 18.49 -8.69 6.94
N ASP A 81 17.77 -7.57 6.92
CA ASP A 81 16.51 -7.43 7.63
C ASP A 81 15.43 -8.32 7.02
N ILE A 82 15.31 -8.38 5.68
CA ILE A 82 14.41 -9.32 5.01
C ILE A 82 14.72 -10.77 5.42
N ARG A 83 15.98 -11.14 5.45
CA ARG A 83 16.42 -12.49 5.88
C ARG A 83 16.07 -12.77 7.35
N SER A 84 16.08 -11.78 8.20
CA SER A 84 15.71 -11.93 9.62
C SER A 84 14.21 -12.16 9.81
N ILE A 85 13.38 -11.59 8.95
CA ILE A 85 11.92 -11.72 8.98
C ILE A 85 11.50 -13.09 8.44
N PHE A 86 11.97 -13.44 7.23
CA PHE A 86 11.56 -14.65 6.53
C PHE A 86 12.48 -15.83 6.88
N LYS A 87 11.99 -16.69 7.76
CA LYS A 87 12.70 -17.93 8.12
C LYS A 87 12.44 -19.00 7.06
N ASP A 88 13.52 -19.42 6.42
CA ASP A 88 13.44 -20.54 5.46
C ASP A 88 13.52 -21.87 6.23
N GLU A 89 12.35 -22.49 6.44
CA GLU A 89 12.25 -23.79 7.14
C GLU A 89 12.63 -25.00 6.26
N ARG A 90 12.98 -24.76 5.00
CA ARG A 90 13.41 -25.82 4.10
C ARG A 90 14.79 -26.34 4.51
N GLN A 91 15.05 -27.63 4.27
CA GLN A 91 16.39 -28.19 4.48
C GLN A 91 17.43 -27.47 3.59
N GLU A 92 18.50 -26.98 4.19
CA GLU A 92 19.55 -26.19 3.51
C GLU A 92 20.03 -26.83 2.21
N ASN A 93 20.26 -28.14 2.20
CA ASN A 93 20.69 -28.88 1.02
C ASN A 93 19.65 -28.93 -0.13
N CYS A 94 18.40 -28.52 0.13
CA CYS A 94 17.32 -28.49 -0.85
C CYS A 94 17.00 -27.06 -1.31
N VAL A 95 17.68 -26.03 -0.78
CA VAL A 95 17.43 -24.63 -1.10
C VAL A 95 18.32 -24.21 -2.27
N ILE A 96 17.75 -24.21 -3.48
CA ILE A 96 18.41 -23.63 -4.67
C ILE A 96 18.17 -22.12 -4.73
N TYR A 97 17.01 -21.66 -4.27
CA TYR A 97 16.58 -20.27 -4.32
C TYR A 97 16.31 -19.77 -2.90
N PRO A 98 17.22 -18.98 -2.30
CA PRO A 98 16.99 -18.36 -1.00
C PRO A 98 15.75 -17.47 -1.02
N ILE A 99 14.94 -17.55 0.03
CA ILE A 99 13.62 -16.90 0.08
C ILE A 99 13.73 -15.36 0.00
N ASP A 100 14.71 -14.78 0.68
CA ASP A 100 15.03 -13.35 0.67
C ASP A 100 15.43 -12.86 -0.73
N MET A 101 16.28 -13.61 -1.43
CA MET A 101 16.69 -13.27 -2.80
C MET A 101 15.51 -13.33 -3.77
N VAL A 102 14.66 -14.36 -3.66
CA VAL A 102 13.48 -14.47 -4.52
C VAL A 102 12.48 -13.35 -4.23
N LEU A 103 12.26 -13.00 -2.96
CA LEU A 103 11.40 -11.88 -2.58
C LEU A 103 11.91 -10.56 -3.18
N MET A 104 13.23 -10.32 -3.10
CA MET A 104 13.83 -9.13 -3.68
C MET A 104 13.60 -9.07 -5.20
N VAL A 105 13.81 -10.18 -5.90
CA VAL A 105 13.51 -10.26 -7.35
C VAL A 105 12.04 -9.98 -7.63
N ILE A 106 11.13 -10.51 -6.81
CA ILE A 106 9.68 -10.27 -6.96
C ILE A 106 9.36 -8.77 -6.77
N LEU A 107 9.90 -8.13 -5.73
CA LEU A 107 9.67 -6.70 -5.46
C LEU A 107 10.19 -5.83 -6.62
N LEU A 108 11.42 -6.03 -7.06
CA LEU A 108 12.02 -5.29 -8.18
C LEU A 108 11.22 -5.47 -9.48
N ALA A 109 10.80 -6.70 -9.77
CA ALA A 109 9.97 -7.00 -10.93
C ALA A 109 8.61 -6.29 -10.86
N LYS A 110 7.94 -6.33 -9.70
CA LYS A 110 6.65 -5.66 -9.51
C LYS A 110 6.74 -4.14 -9.59
N LEU A 111 7.79 -3.55 -9.05
CA LEU A 111 8.06 -2.11 -9.20
C LEU A 111 8.25 -1.73 -10.67
N SER A 112 8.77 -2.63 -11.48
CA SER A 112 8.96 -2.48 -12.93
C SER A 112 7.77 -2.99 -13.77
N GLY A 113 6.58 -3.20 -13.17
CA GLY A 113 5.35 -3.58 -13.88
C GLY A 113 5.20 -5.06 -14.24
N PHE A 114 6.09 -5.94 -13.79
CA PHE A 114 6.03 -7.38 -14.03
C PHE A 114 5.29 -8.08 -12.88
N ASN A 115 4.03 -8.45 -13.07
CA ASN A 115 3.13 -8.82 -12.00
C ASN A 115 2.88 -10.32 -11.84
N THR A 116 2.87 -11.07 -12.94
CA THR A 116 2.65 -12.52 -12.92
C THR A 116 3.95 -13.29 -12.71
N ALA A 117 3.87 -14.52 -12.19
CA ALA A 117 5.05 -15.37 -12.01
C ALA A 117 5.82 -15.61 -13.32
N LYS A 118 5.14 -15.63 -14.47
CA LYS A 118 5.78 -15.74 -15.78
C LYS A 118 6.54 -14.47 -16.15
N GLU A 119 5.95 -13.32 -15.94
CA GLU A 119 6.57 -12.02 -16.18
C GLU A 119 7.77 -11.80 -15.25
N ILE A 120 7.63 -12.11 -13.95
CA ILE A 120 8.72 -12.03 -12.96
C ILE A 120 9.88 -12.95 -13.38
N ALA A 121 9.61 -14.18 -13.85
CA ALA A 121 10.64 -15.06 -14.38
C ALA A 121 11.29 -14.51 -15.65
N SER A 122 10.54 -13.81 -16.51
CA SER A 122 11.07 -13.13 -17.69
C SER A 122 11.96 -11.94 -17.30
N TYR A 123 11.51 -11.11 -16.34
CA TYR A 123 12.30 -10.02 -15.76
C TYR A 123 13.63 -10.56 -15.21
N TYR A 124 13.58 -11.60 -14.38
CA TYR A 124 14.77 -12.23 -13.82
C TYR A 124 15.76 -12.67 -14.92
N LYS A 125 15.28 -13.40 -15.93
CA LYS A 125 16.14 -13.88 -17.04
C LYS A 125 16.76 -12.72 -17.84
N SER A 126 15.99 -11.66 -18.08
CA SER A 126 16.48 -10.51 -18.85
C SER A 126 17.52 -9.71 -18.10
N ARG A 127 17.36 -9.60 -16.77
CA ARG A 127 18.22 -8.80 -15.87
C ARG A 127 19.22 -9.64 -15.07
N TYR A 128 19.32 -10.95 -15.31
CA TYR A 128 20.10 -11.89 -14.50
C TYR A 128 21.52 -11.41 -14.23
N LEU A 129 22.25 -10.97 -15.26
CA LEU A 129 23.64 -10.53 -15.14
C LEU A 129 23.79 -9.24 -14.32
N GLN A 130 22.77 -8.40 -14.23
CA GLN A 130 22.73 -7.24 -13.32
C GLN A 130 22.35 -7.66 -11.89
N LEU A 131 21.36 -8.56 -11.77
CA LEU A 131 20.89 -9.05 -10.47
C LEU A 131 21.99 -9.78 -9.70
N ILE A 132 22.77 -10.63 -10.36
CA ILE A 132 23.82 -11.41 -9.71
C ILE A 132 24.95 -10.54 -9.15
N CYS A 133 25.17 -9.36 -9.71
CA CYS A 133 26.13 -8.40 -9.16
C CYS A 133 25.75 -7.95 -7.76
N MET A 134 24.45 -7.78 -7.51
CA MET A 134 23.90 -7.18 -6.31
C MET A 134 23.32 -8.19 -5.33
N LEU A 135 22.93 -9.36 -5.83
CA LEU A 135 22.33 -10.46 -5.10
C LEU A 135 23.21 -11.73 -5.27
N PRO A 136 24.37 -11.78 -4.62
CA PRO A 136 25.38 -12.83 -4.88
C PRO A 136 24.93 -14.24 -4.47
N ASP A 137 23.92 -14.35 -3.60
CA ASP A 137 23.37 -15.65 -3.18
C ASP A 137 22.30 -16.18 -4.17
N LEU A 138 22.06 -15.47 -5.31
CA LEU A 138 21.28 -16.02 -6.40
C LEU A 138 22.00 -17.21 -7.03
N PRO A 139 21.25 -18.24 -7.49
CA PRO A 139 21.86 -19.42 -8.10
C PRO A 139 22.57 -19.08 -9.40
N GLY A 140 23.54 -19.90 -9.76
CA GLY A 140 24.27 -19.82 -11.03
C GLY A 140 23.34 -19.94 -12.24
N PRO A 141 23.86 -19.63 -13.44
CA PRO A 141 23.06 -19.57 -14.66
C PRO A 141 22.43 -20.91 -15.08
N GLU A 142 22.89 -22.01 -14.50
CA GLU A 142 22.33 -23.37 -14.68
C GLU A 142 20.94 -23.51 -14.04
N HIS A 143 20.67 -22.69 -13.03
CA HIS A 143 19.46 -22.75 -12.22
C HIS A 143 18.66 -21.46 -12.32
N MET A 144 18.20 -21.12 -13.53
CA MET A 144 17.37 -19.92 -13.72
C MET A 144 16.01 -20.05 -13.03
N LEU A 145 15.64 -18.98 -12.32
CA LEU A 145 14.36 -18.90 -11.63
C LEU A 145 13.20 -19.04 -12.61
N SER A 146 12.33 -20.02 -12.38
CA SER A 146 11.17 -20.31 -13.22
C SER A 146 9.87 -19.79 -12.56
N ALA A 147 8.80 -19.63 -13.35
CA ALA A 147 7.48 -19.29 -12.84
C ALA A 147 6.99 -20.31 -11.78
N SER A 148 7.30 -21.60 -11.95
CA SER A 148 6.94 -22.62 -10.96
C SER A 148 7.74 -22.51 -9.67
N SER A 149 9.02 -22.09 -9.74
CA SER A 149 9.85 -21.82 -8.57
C SER A 149 9.32 -20.59 -7.81
N ILE A 150 8.98 -19.51 -8.52
CA ILE A 150 8.35 -18.32 -7.93
C ILE A 150 7.05 -18.69 -7.21
N ASN A 151 6.16 -19.45 -7.87
CA ASN A 151 4.91 -19.91 -7.28
C ASN A 151 5.11 -20.77 -6.03
N ARG A 152 6.18 -21.57 -5.96
CA ARG A 152 6.53 -22.36 -4.77
C ARG A 152 6.99 -21.47 -3.62
N VAL A 153 7.90 -20.54 -3.90
CA VAL A 153 8.41 -19.62 -2.87
C VAL A 153 7.30 -18.71 -2.34
N MET A 154 6.45 -18.19 -3.23
CA MET A 154 5.28 -17.37 -2.84
C MET A 154 4.34 -18.05 -1.84
N ARG A 155 4.27 -19.39 -1.80
CA ARG A 155 3.45 -20.12 -0.84
C ARG A 155 4.07 -20.26 0.54
N LEU A 156 5.34 -19.92 0.67
CA LEU A 156 6.06 -19.98 1.95
C LEU A 156 5.87 -18.72 2.80
N PHE A 157 5.53 -17.59 2.18
CA PHE A 157 5.32 -16.34 2.90
C PHE A 157 4.05 -16.40 3.75
N THR A 158 4.17 -16.11 5.01
CA THR A 158 3.04 -16.00 5.93
C THR A 158 2.51 -14.57 5.98
N THR A 159 1.27 -14.42 6.43
CA THR A 159 0.67 -13.08 6.64
C THR A 159 1.43 -12.30 7.73
N ASP A 160 1.91 -12.99 8.76
CA ASP A 160 2.64 -12.36 9.86
C ASP A 160 4.00 -11.82 9.41
N GLU A 161 4.75 -12.60 8.63
CA GLU A 161 6.01 -12.14 8.03
C GLU A 161 5.82 -10.94 7.09
N ILE A 162 4.75 -10.96 6.28
CA ILE A 162 4.42 -9.82 5.41
C ILE A 162 4.04 -8.58 6.24
N ASN A 163 3.30 -8.75 7.34
CA ASN A 163 3.00 -7.67 8.25
C ASN A 163 4.26 -7.16 8.96
N GLU A 164 5.15 -8.05 9.38
CA GLU A 164 6.43 -7.66 9.96
C GLU A 164 7.26 -6.84 8.95
N LEU A 165 7.27 -7.22 7.68
CA LEU A 165 7.88 -6.44 6.61
C LEU A 165 7.21 -5.06 6.46
N LEU A 166 5.88 -4.97 6.48
CA LEU A 166 5.15 -3.70 6.45
C LEU A 166 5.47 -2.83 7.68
N PHE A 167 5.56 -3.41 8.86
CA PHE A 167 5.90 -2.69 10.10
C PHE A 167 7.37 -2.27 10.16
N SER A 168 8.29 -3.18 9.86
CA SER A 168 9.73 -2.94 9.95
C SER A 168 10.21 -1.89 8.95
N TYR A 169 9.72 -2.00 7.71
CA TYR A 169 10.14 -1.11 6.62
C TYR A 169 9.16 0.05 6.39
N PHE A 170 7.96 -0.03 6.93
CA PHE A 170 6.85 0.83 6.54
C PHE A 170 6.09 1.37 7.75
N LYS A 171 6.76 1.57 8.88
CA LYS A 171 6.18 2.27 10.03
C LYS A 171 5.52 3.58 9.58
N PRO A 172 4.43 4.01 10.21
CA PRO A 172 3.87 5.33 9.95
C PRO A 172 4.97 6.36 10.19
N HIS A 173 5.19 7.23 9.21
CA HIS A 173 6.21 8.26 9.34
C HIS A 173 5.85 9.15 10.55
N PRO A 174 6.77 9.46 11.48
CA PRO A 174 6.49 10.27 12.65
C PRO A 174 6.04 11.70 12.31
N LYS A 175 6.40 12.19 11.13
CA LYS A 175 6.01 13.48 10.57
C LYS A 175 4.73 13.42 9.73
N LEU A 176 3.73 12.66 10.18
CA LEU A 176 2.45 12.54 9.48
C LEU A 176 1.82 13.91 9.16
N LYS A 177 2.01 14.91 10.00
CA LYS A 177 1.60 16.30 9.72
C LYS A 177 2.26 16.86 8.47
N GLU A 178 3.57 16.67 8.30
CA GLU A 178 4.30 17.16 7.11
C GLU A 178 3.89 16.40 5.84
N LEU A 179 3.69 15.07 5.93
CA LEU A 179 3.21 14.26 4.80
C LEU A 179 1.77 14.61 4.39
N ILE A 180 0.90 14.91 5.35
CA ILE A 180 -0.45 15.40 5.06
C ILE A 180 -0.37 16.75 4.36
N LEU A 181 0.47 17.66 4.83
CA LEU A 181 0.69 18.98 4.24
C LEU A 181 1.33 18.87 2.83
N GLU A 182 2.28 17.97 2.64
CA GLU A 182 2.92 17.73 1.33
C GLU A 182 1.98 17.12 0.28
N ASN A 183 0.95 16.38 0.72
CA ASN A 183 -0.09 15.84 -0.17
C ASN A 183 -1.19 16.88 -0.53
N GLU A 184 -1.13 18.09 0.02
CA GLU A 184 -2.14 19.13 -0.13
C GLU A 184 -2.25 19.77 -1.50
N GLU A 185 -1.41 19.44 -2.46
CA GLU A 185 -1.52 20.00 -3.81
C GLU A 185 -2.88 19.78 -4.49
N GLN A 186 -3.73 18.94 -3.90
CA GLN A 186 -5.07 18.69 -4.43
C GLN A 186 -6.21 19.17 -3.53
N ARG A 187 -5.95 19.43 -2.25
CA ARG A 187 -7.03 19.70 -1.31
C ARG A 187 -6.55 20.55 -0.11
N PRO A 188 -6.58 21.89 -0.25
CA PRO A 188 -6.22 22.79 0.84
C PRO A 188 -6.99 22.42 2.12
N ARG A 189 -6.28 22.34 3.24
CA ARG A 189 -6.81 21.89 4.52
C ARG A 189 -6.38 22.84 5.62
N PRO A 190 -7.27 23.23 6.57
CA PRO A 190 -6.90 23.99 7.74
C PRO A 190 -5.87 23.22 8.60
N GLU A 191 -4.93 23.93 9.19
CA GLU A 191 -3.87 23.32 10.02
C GLU A 191 -4.42 22.46 11.16
N HIS A 192 -5.51 22.90 11.80
CA HIS A 192 -6.17 22.16 12.88
C HIS A 192 -6.85 20.85 12.40
N ALA A 193 -7.13 20.70 11.11
CA ALA A 193 -7.70 19.48 10.53
C ALA A 193 -6.60 18.50 10.05
N SER A 194 -5.47 18.42 10.76
CA SER A 194 -4.26 17.70 10.35
C SER A 194 -4.12 16.28 10.93
N ARG A 195 -5.12 15.80 11.70
CA ARG A 195 -5.06 14.44 12.26
C ARG A 195 -5.22 13.40 11.16
N PRO A 196 -4.39 12.33 11.19
CA PRO A 196 -4.44 11.28 10.19
C PRO A 196 -5.77 10.54 10.20
N THR A 197 -6.21 10.13 9.01
CA THR A 197 -7.36 9.25 8.82
C THR A 197 -6.85 7.84 8.53
N VAL A 198 -7.26 6.87 9.35
CA VAL A 198 -6.97 5.46 9.14
C VAL A 198 -8.26 4.73 8.77
N GLY A 199 -8.26 4.03 7.67
CA GLY A 199 -9.38 3.20 7.23
C GLY A 199 -9.03 1.72 7.24
N PHE A 200 -10.05 0.86 7.32
CA PHE A 200 -9.88 -0.56 7.04
C PHE A 200 -11.03 -1.08 6.19
N ASP A 201 -10.73 -2.01 5.29
CA ASP A 201 -11.69 -2.61 4.39
C ASP A 201 -11.18 -3.93 3.81
N GLY A 202 -12.10 -4.78 3.38
CA GLY A 202 -11.82 -6.07 2.79
C GLY A 202 -11.79 -6.04 1.28
N GLN A 203 -10.83 -6.77 0.68
CA GLN A 203 -10.69 -6.96 -0.75
C GLN A 203 -10.64 -8.43 -1.12
N GLU A 204 -11.37 -8.83 -2.17
CA GLU A 204 -11.32 -10.16 -2.76
C GLU A 204 -10.54 -10.10 -4.09
N ILE A 205 -9.78 -11.17 -4.41
CA ILE A 205 -9.32 -11.39 -5.79
C ILE A 205 -10.41 -12.18 -6.53
N THR A 206 -11.02 -11.57 -7.54
CA THR A 206 -12.26 -12.08 -8.16
C THR A 206 -12.11 -13.42 -8.86
N LYS A 207 -10.95 -13.72 -9.45
CA LYS A 207 -10.67 -14.97 -10.19
C LYS A 207 -10.02 -16.07 -9.36
N THR A 208 -9.93 -15.90 -8.03
CA THR A 208 -9.39 -16.94 -7.14
C THR A 208 -10.51 -17.78 -6.53
N PHE A 209 -10.31 -19.10 -6.49
CA PHE A 209 -11.26 -20.05 -5.91
C PHE A 209 -10.52 -21.11 -5.08
N VAL A 210 -11.13 -21.58 -3.99
CA VAL A 210 -10.61 -22.75 -3.29
C VAL A 210 -10.67 -23.96 -4.24
N ARG A 211 -9.62 -24.79 -4.23
CA ARG A 211 -9.50 -25.95 -5.14
C ARG A 211 -10.75 -26.84 -5.04
N GLY A 212 -11.32 -27.15 -6.19
CA GLY A 212 -12.55 -27.94 -6.30
C GLY A 212 -13.86 -27.17 -6.12
N GLU A 213 -13.79 -25.86 -5.87
CA GLU A 213 -14.95 -25.00 -5.69
C GLU A 213 -15.09 -24.02 -6.87
N THR A 214 -16.28 -23.90 -7.41
CA THR A 214 -16.61 -22.98 -8.50
C THR A 214 -17.52 -21.82 -8.04
N SER A 215 -17.99 -21.89 -6.80
CA SER A 215 -18.90 -20.88 -6.23
C SER A 215 -18.16 -19.55 -6.01
N ARG A 216 -18.77 -18.44 -6.46
CA ARG A 216 -18.30 -17.07 -6.18
C ARG A 216 -18.14 -16.76 -4.67
N ARG A 217 -18.75 -17.56 -3.80
CA ARG A 217 -18.70 -17.38 -2.34
C ARG A 217 -17.49 -18.04 -1.67
N LYS A 218 -16.71 -18.82 -2.42
CA LYS A 218 -15.55 -19.55 -1.88
C LYS A 218 -14.26 -19.09 -2.56
N LYS A 219 -13.90 -17.84 -2.32
CA LYS A 219 -12.66 -17.25 -2.83
C LYS A 219 -11.43 -17.82 -2.12
N ALA A 220 -10.34 -17.98 -2.85
CA ALA A 220 -9.07 -18.42 -2.27
C ALA A 220 -8.32 -17.28 -1.57
N ALA A 221 -8.59 -16.03 -1.97
CA ALA A 221 -7.96 -14.87 -1.39
C ALA A 221 -8.99 -13.80 -1.04
N ILE A 222 -9.10 -13.52 0.23
CA ILE A 222 -9.79 -12.37 0.80
C ILE A 222 -8.84 -11.77 1.82
N GLY A 223 -8.61 -10.48 1.77
CA GLY A 223 -7.71 -9.80 2.69
C GLY A 223 -8.29 -8.51 3.22
N VAL A 224 -8.06 -8.25 4.49
CA VAL A 224 -8.40 -6.98 5.14
C VAL A 224 -7.15 -6.12 5.17
N THR A 225 -7.28 -4.89 4.73
CA THR A 225 -6.21 -3.89 4.71
C THR A 225 -6.51 -2.83 5.75
N VAL A 226 -5.53 -2.49 6.57
CA VAL A 226 -5.53 -1.25 7.36
C VAL A 226 -4.68 -0.24 6.61
N TYR A 227 -5.24 0.93 6.36
CA TYR A 227 -4.68 1.92 5.43
C TYR A 227 -4.67 3.32 6.05
N ASP A 228 -3.53 3.97 6.04
CA ASP A 228 -3.45 5.40 6.30
C ASP A 228 -3.92 6.15 5.06
N CYS A 229 -5.12 6.68 5.15
CA CYS A 229 -5.79 7.39 4.06
C CYS A 229 -5.12 8.73 3.76
N SER A 230 -4.48 9.33 4.75
CA SER A 230 -3.81 10.62 4.64
C SER A 230 -2.43 10.47 4.00
N ALA A 231 -1.63 9.53 4.48
CA ALA A 231 -0.31 9.21 3.92
C ALA A 231 -0.37 8.31 2.68
N LYS A 232 -1.55 7.78 2.32
CA LYS A 232 -1.76 6.81 1.21
C LYS A 232 -0.88 5.57 1.32
N LYS A 233 -0.85 4.97 2.50
CA LYS A 233 0.06 3.89 2.86
C LYS A 233 -0.69 2.74 3.53
N VAL A 234 -0.38 1.50 3.14
CA VAL A 234 -0.83 0.31 3.84
C VAL A 234 -0.06 0.18 5.16
N LEU A 235 -0.79 0.05 6.26
CA LEU A 235 -0.22 -0.14 7.60
C LEU A 235 -0.15 -1.61 7.99
N ALA A 236 -1.18 -2.37 7.64
CA ALA A 236 -1.25 -3.79 7.93
C ALA A 236 -2.19 -4.51 6.96
N TYR A 237 -2.03 -5.82 6.91
CA TYR A 237 -2.81 -6.71 6.09
C TYR A 237 -3.07 -8.01 6.84
N GLN A 238 -4.28 -8.57 6.68
CA GLN A 238 -4.62 -9.88 7.19
C GLN A 238 -5.45 -10.67 6.18
N ALA A 239 -5.01 -11.88 5.85
CA ALA A 239 -5.81 -12.82 5.09
C ALA A 239 -6.98 -13.34 5.94
N VAL A 240 -8.17 -13.40 5.36
CA VAL A 240 -9.39 -13.89 6.03
C VAL A 240 -10.07 -14.98 5.21
N LYS A 241 -10.71 -15.91 5.91
CA LYS A 241 -11.41 -17.04 5.26
C LYS A 241 -12.78 -16.66 4.70
N LYS A 242 -13.38 -15.58 5.20
CA LYS A 242 -14.74 -15.14 4.84
C LYS A 242 -14.79 -13.62 4.83
N LYS A 243 -15.55 -13.04 3.90
CA LYS A 243 -15.73 -11.60 3.76
C LYS A 243 -16.31 -10.89 5.01
N ASN A 244 -17.11 -11.57 5.82
CA ASN A 244 -17.73 -10.98 7.01
C ASN A 244 -16.82 -10.93 8.25
N ASN A 245 -15.52 -11.25 8.11
CA ASN A 245 -14.57 -11.27 9.22
C ASN A 245 -13.66 -10.01 9.23
N GLU A 246 -14.04 -8.96 8.51
CA GLU A 246 -13.21 -7.74 8.37
C GLU A 246 -13.00 -7.02 9.70
N ALA A 247 -14.08 -6.86 10.47
CA ALA A 247 -14.02 -6.24 11.79
C ALA A 247 -13.18 -7.06 12.79
N ASP A 248 -13.28 -8.40 12.76
CA ASP A 248 -12.48 -9.27 13.61
C ASP A 248 -10.99 -9.22 13.23
N ALA A 249 -10.69 -9.19 11.93
CA ALA A 249 -9.34 -9.05 11.45
C ALA A 249 -8.72 -7.70 11.86
N PHE A 250 -9.47 -6.61 11.78
CA PHE A 250 -9.03 -5.30 12.28
C PHE A 250 -8.72 -5.36 13.79
N LEU A 251 -9.60 -5.93 14.61
CA LEU A 251 -9.37 -6.07 16.05
C LEU A 251 -8.14 -6.93 16.38
N GLN A 252 -7.84 -7.95 15.57
CA GLN A 252 -6.64 -8.76 15.73
C GLN A 252 -5.36 -7.98 15.38
N MET A 253 -5.39 -7.13 14.35
CA MET A 253 -4.25 -6.30 13.96
C MET A 253 -4.02 -5.10 14.89
N LEU A 254 -5.10 -4.55 15.46
CA LEU A 254 -5.09 -3.29 16.23
C LEU A 254 -4.03 -3.23 17.35
N PRO A 255 -3.76 -4.29 18.13
CA PRO A 255 -2.71 -4.25 19.16
C PRO A 255 -1.31 -3.92 18.65
N ASN A 256 -1.03 -4.25 17.40
CA ASN A 256 0.28 -4.08 16.76
C ASN A 256 0.38 -2.78 15.93
N LEU A 257 -0.70 -1.98 15.87
CA LEU A 257 -0.73 -0.77 15.07
C LEU A 257 -0.31 0.45 15.89
N SER A 258 0.62 1.23 15.37
CA SER A 258 1.00 2.55 15.92
C SER A 258 0.16 3.65 15.26
N ILE A 259 -1.13 3.74 15.66
CA ILE A 259 -2.10 4.70 15.09
C ILE A 259 -2.67 5.69 16.13
N GLN A 260 -1.94 5.90 17.23
CA GLN A 260 -2.32 6.89 18.24
C GLN A 260 -2.37 8.29 17.61
N GLY A 261 -3.36 9.07 18.01
CA GLY A 261 -3.59 10.40 17.46
C GLY A 261 -4.32 10.44 16.11
N SER A 262 -4.52 9.29 15.44
CA SER A 262 -5.35 9.21 14.23
C SER A 262 -6.84 9.10 14.53
N ILE A 263 -7.64 9.15 13.46
CA ILE A 263 -9.09 8.92 13.50
C ILE A 263 -9.40 7.72 12.65
N VAL A 264 -9.99 6.67 13.26
CA VAL A 264 -10.34 5.45 12.53
C VAL A 264 -11.70 5.61 11.87
N CYS A 265 -11.73 5.44 10.54
CA CYS A 265 -12.93 5.45 9.72
C CYS A 265 -13.28 4.03 9.30
N ALA A 266 -14.56 3.67 9.36
CA ALA A 266 -15.06 2.39 8.90
C ALA A 266 -16.35 2.57 8.09
N ASP A 267 -16.55 1.66 7.11
CA ASP A 267 -17.84 1.57 6.43
C ASP A 267 -18.91 0.99 7.37
N ALA A 268 -20.15 1.08 6.96
CA ALA A 268 -21.26 0.68 7.84
C ALA A 268 -21.35 -0.83 8.11
N LEU A 269 -20.73 -1.68 7.31
CA LEU A 269 -20.70 -3.15 7.57
C LEU A 269 -19.70 -3.45 8.68
N ASN A 270 -18.66 -2.66 8.79
CA ASN A 270 -17.57 -2.80 9.74
C ASN A 270 -17.77 -1.96 11.01
N THR A 271 -18.87 -1.19 11.11
CA THR A 271 -19.20 -0.34 12.25
C THR A 271 -19.82 -1.17 13.37
N ARG A 272 -19.00 -1.56 14.35
CA ARG A 272 -19.36 -2.41 15.50
C ARG A 272 -19.01 -1.76 16.82
N GLY A 273 -19.80 -2.03 17.86
CA GLY A 273 -19.60 -1.47 19.20
C GLY A 273 -18.32 -1.93 19.90
N ASP A 274 -17.86 -3.16 19.65
CA ASP A 274 -16.60 -3.66 20.18
C ASP A 274 -15.38 -2.92 19.60
N ILE A 275 -15.43 -2.50 18.33
CA ILE A 275 -14.38 -1.69 17.72
C ILE A 275 -14.31 -0.32 18.42
N SER A 276 -15.44 0.38 18.59
CA SER A 276 -15.45 1.66 19.32
C SER A 276 -14.90 1.52 20.73
N THR A 277 -15.24 0.42 21.43
CA THR A 277 -14.72 0.12 22.76
C THR A 277 -13.21 -0.06 22.78
N GLU A 278 -12.65 -0.84 21.85
CA GLU A 278 -11.20 -1.06 21.78
C GLU A 278 -10.43 0.19 21.34
N LEU A 279 -10.96 1.00 20.44
CA LEU A 279 -10.38 2.28 20.06
C LEU A 279 -10.33 3.24 21.25
N ASN A 280 -11.43 3.40 21.99
CA ASN A 280 -11.49 4.27 23.16
C ASN A 280 -10.53 3.85 24.26
N LYS A 281 -10.39 2.56 24.55
CA LYS A 281 -9.41 2.05 25.52
C LYS A 281 -7.98 2.47 25.17
N ARG A 282 -7.69 2.73 23.90
CA ARG A 282 -6.38 3.10 23.36
C ARG A 282 -6.24 4.63 23.11
N GLY A 283 -7.26 5.41 23.44
CA GLY A 283 -7.28 6.84 23.18
C GLY A 283 -7.29 7.20 21.69
N ILE A 284 -7.87 6.34 20.86
CA ILE A 284 -7.98 6.52 19.41
C ILE A 284 -9.42 6.94 19.09
N ASP A 285 -9.57 8.05 18.37
CA ASP A 285 -10.88 8.53 17.94
C ASP A 285 -11.40 7.76 16.72
N TYR A 286 -12.72 7.86 16.50
CA TYR A 286 -13.36 7.22 15.36
C TYR A 286 -14.39 8.12 14.67
N LEU A 287 -14.66 7.78 13.40
CA LEU A 287 -15.74 8.34 12.58
C LEU A 287 -16.40 7.18 11.82
N PHE A 288 -17.57 6.75 12.25
CA PHE A 288 -18.24 5.56 11.76
C PHE A 288 -19.48 5.88 10.93
N ASN A 289 -19.55 5.33 9.73
CA ASN A 289 -20.72 5.43 8.86
C ASN A 289 -21.86 4.55 9.41
N ILE A 290 -23.04 5.13 9.61
CA ILE A 290 -24.23 4.46 10.14
C ILE A 290 -25.23 4.24 9.02
N LYS A 291 -25.56 2.98 8.72
CA LYS A 291 -26.56 2.59 7.73
C LYS A 291 -27.70 1.83 8.36
N ASP A 292 -28.71 1.54 7.54
CA ASP A 292 -29.87 0.73 7.92
C ASP A 292 -29.52 -0.77 7.93
N ASN A 293 -28.61 -1.15 8.83
CA ASN A 293 -28.24 -2.53 9.09
C ASN A 293 -28.74 -2.98 10.47
N ALA A 294 -28.76 -4.28 10.73
CA ALA A 294 -29.41 -4.88 11.90
C ALA A 294 -28.93 -4.34 13.26
N GLY A 295 -27.69 -3.78 13.34
CA GLY A 295 -27.14 -3.24 14.58
C GLY A 295 -27.36 -1.73 14.76
N ASN A 296 -27.58 -0.98 13.69
CA ASN A 296 -27.55 0.49 13.70
C ASN A 296 -28.83 1.16 13.17
N LYS A 297 -29.85 0.38 12.79
CA LYS A 297 -31.08 0.89 12.16
C LYS A 297 -31.79 1.92 13.03
N GLU A 298 -31.99 1.60 14.31
CA GLU A 298 -32.67 2.45 15.28
C GLU A 298 -31.89 3.75 15.50
N LEU A 299 -30.59 3.64 15.76
CA LEU A 299 -29.68 4.78 15.93
C LEU A 299 -29.70 5.69 14.71
N ARG A 300 -29.60 5.13 13.48
CA ARG A 300 -29.66 5.90 12.25
C ARG A 300 -30.97 6.69 12.12
N GLY A 301 -32.11 6.01 12.31
CA GLY A 301 -33.42 6.66 12.22
C GLY A 301 -33.57 7.81 13.22
N HIS A 302 -32.99 7.66 14.42
CA HIS A 302 -33.01 8.70 15.43
C HIS A 302 -32.12 9.90 15.06
N ILE A 303 -30.91 9.65 14.55
CA ILE A 303 -30.03 10.72 14.03
C ILE A 303 -30.75 11.52 12.92
N GLU A 304 -31.35 10.82 11.96
CA GLU A 304 -32.09 11.45 10.86
C GLU A 304 -33.25 12.32 11.37
N ALA A 305 -34.00 11.85 12.39
CA ALA A 305 -35.05 12.62 13.02
C ALA A 305 -34.54 13.86 13.77
N ILE A 306 -33.36 13.78 14.43
CA ILE A 306 -32.72 14.92 15.09
C ILE A 306 -32.41 16.01 14.06
N PHE A 307 -31.70 15.67 12.97
CA PHE A 307 -31.36 16.65 11.94
C PHE A 307 -32.60 17.25 11.29
N SER A 308 -33.62 16.43 11.00
CA SER A 308 -34.89 16.93 10.44
C SER A 308 -35.58 17.93 11.38
N ARG A 309 -35.56 17.67 12.69
CA ARG A 309 -36.11 18.59 13.72
C ARG A 309 -35.33 19.88 13.77
N GLU A 310 -34.00 19.84 13.74
CA GLU A 310 -33.16 21.04 13.78
C GLU A 310 -33.33 21.90 12.52
N TYR A 311 -33.49 21.28 11.35
CA TYR A 311 -33.85 22.00 10.13
C TYR A 311 -35.23 22.69 10.23
N ALA A 312 -36.19 22.03 10.85
CA ALA A 312 -37.54 22.60 11.02
C ALA A 312 -37.60 23.81 11.98
N LYS A 313 -36.67 23.90 12.92
CA LYS A 313 -36.57 25.06 13.83
C LYS A 313 -36.19 26.37 13.10
N GLY A 314 -35.57 26.29 11.93
CA GLY A 314 -35.09 27.44 11.15
C GLY A 314 -33.83 28.10 11.71
N ASP A 315 -33.57 27.98 13.00
CA ASP A 315 -32.33 28.40 13.63
C ASP A 315 -31.27 27.30 13.57
N LYS A 316 -30.19 27.59 12.87
CA LYS A 316 -29.05 26.65 12.70
C LYS A 316 -27.87 27.01 13.60
N SER A 317 -28.05 27.83 14.61
CA SER A 317 -26.98 28.33 15.49
C SER A 317 -26.26 27.19 16.22
N GLU A 318 -26.94 26.08 16.51
CA GLU A 318 -26.35 24.91 17.17
C GLU A 318 -25.70 23.93 16.16
N MET A 319 -25.93 24.12 14.85
CA MET A 319 -25.39 23.25 13.80
C MET A 319 -24.10 23.85 13.24
N LYS A 320 -23.02 23.06 13.18
CA LYS A 320 -21.80 23.48 12.51
C LYS A 320 -21.72 22.87 11.12
N THR A 321 -21.58 23.73 10.11
CA THR A 321 -21.55 23.33 8.70
C THR A 321 -20.20 23.60 8.07
N ARG A 322 -19.67 22.62 7.36
CA ARG A 322 -18.43 22.74 6.57
C ARG A 322 -18.67 22.21 5.16
N SER A 323 -18.04 22.84 4.16
CA SER A 323 -18.19 22.45 2.76
C SER A 323 -16.89 22.52 1.99
N TYR A 324 -16.73 21.60 1.06
CA TYR A 324 -15.63 21.56 0.10
C TYR A 324 -16.17 21.36 -1.31
N ILE A 325 -15.64 22.09 -2.29
CA ILE A 325 -16.04 21.97 -3.70
C ILE A 325 -14.87 21.52 -4.54
N GLN A 326 -15.07 20.44 -5.31
CA GLN A 326 -14.11 19.89 -6.24
C GLN A 326 -14.66 19.97 -7.67
N LYS A 327 -13.82 20.42 -8.61
CA LYS A 327 -14.16 20.53 -10.02
C LYS A 327 -13.21 19.66 -10.85
N GLU A 328 -13.71 18.56 -11.41
CA GLU A 328 -12.94 17.63 -12.21
C GLU A 328 -13.78 17.02 -13.34
N HIS A 329 -13.16 16.82 -14.50
CA HIS A 329 -13.72 16.04 -15.61
C HIS A 329 -15.17 16.38 -15.98
N GLY A 330 -15.51 17.69 -16.06
CA GLY A 330 -16.86 18.13 -16.39
C GLY A 330 -17.89 17.89 -15.28
N ARG A 331 -17.45 17.69 -14.06
CA ARG A 331 -18.29 17.52 -12.87
C ARG A 331 -17.88 18.49 -11.78
N ILE A 332 -18.86 19.02 -11.06
CA ILE A 332 -18.69 19.77 -9.82
C ILE A 332 -19.26 18.91 -8.71
N ASP A 333 -18.43 18.49 -7.78
CA ASP A 333 -18.83 17.82 -6.56
C ASP A 333 -18.76 18.79 -5.40
N GLN A 334 -19.89 18.99 -4.71
CA GLN A 334 -19.96 19.72 -3.45
C GLN A 334 -20.15 18.71 -2.33
N TYR A 335 -19.28 18.78 -1.34
CA TYR A 335 -19.29 17.97 -0.15
C TYR A 335 -19.65 18.86 1.04
N THR A 336 -20.70 18.52 1.78
CA THR A 336 -21.14 19.28 2.96
C THR A 336 -21.24 18.35 4.14
N VAL A 337 -20.69 18.78 5.26
CA VAL A 337 -20.81 18.12 6.57
C VAL A 337 -21.57 19.06 7.48
N ASN A 338 -22.64 18.55 8.08
CA ASN A 338 -23.37 19.19 9.16
C ASN A 338 -23.16 18.38 10.43
N THR A 339 -22.82 19.02 11.54
CA THR A 339 -22.58 18.33 12.81
C THR A 339 -23.49 18.88 13.89
N LEU A 340 -23.90 17.99 14.80
CA LEU A 340 -24.68 18.27 15.99
C LEU A 340 -24.10 17.54 17.21
N PRO A 341 -24.28 18.04 18.44
CA PRO A 341 -23.80 17.37 19.63
C PRO A 341 -24.60 16.09 19.91
N ALA A 342 -23.91 15.03 20.32
CA ALA A 342 -24.54 13.75 20.63
C ALA A 342 -25.42 13.81 21.90
N THR A 343 -25.37 14.86 22.70
CA THR A 343 -26.29 15.11 23.82
C THR A 343 -27.75 15.19 23.39
N LEU A 344 -28.03 15.40 22.10
CA LEU A 344 -29.37 15.36 21.51
C LEU A 344 -29.94 13.94 21.34
N LEU A 345 -29.11 12.90 21.47
CA LEU A 345 -29.57 11.50 21.45
C LEU A 345 -30.41 11.19 22.68
N ASP A 346 -31.53 10.50 22.47
CA ASP A 346 -32.34 9.99 23.58
C ASP A 346 -31.65 8.78 24.21
N ASN A 347 -31.41 8.82 25.52
CA ASN A 347 -30.77 7.74 26.26
C ASN A 347 -31.50 6.39 26.21
N ARG A 348 -32.77 6.38 25.76
CA ARG A 348 -33.56 5.17 25.57
C ARG A 348 -33.23 4.44 24.25
N ILE A 349 -32.56 5.12 23.33
CA ILE A 349 -32.16 4.54 22.05
C ILE A 349 -30.96 3.61 22.25
N LYS A 350 -31.07 2.41 21.72
CA LYS A 350 -29.97 1.44 21.77
C LYS A 350 -28.80 1.94 20.92
N ASN A 351 -27.74 2.37 21.59
CA ASN A 351 -26.48 2.76 20.96
C ASN A 351 -25.39 1.75 21.39
N PRO A 352 -24.86 0.93 20.48
CA PRO A 352 -23.79 -0.03 20.80
C PRO A 352 -22.41 0.63 20.89
N HIS A 353 -22.26 1.89 20.45
CA HIS A 353 -20.97 2.57 20.34
C HIS A 353 -20.66 3.36 21.60
N GLN A 354 -19.39 3.31 22.01
CA GLN A 354 -18.88 4.03 23.17
C GLN A 354 -18.45 5.46 22.81
N GLU A 355 -18.61 6.41 23.77
CA GLU A 355 -18.10 7.78 23.67
C GLU A 355 -18.52 8.52 22.38
N VAL A 356 -19.76 8.35 21.95
CA VAL A 356 -20.31 9.16 20.86
C VAL A 356 -20.49 10.60 21.35
N LYS A 357 -19.82 11.58 20.73
CA LYS A 357 -19.86 13.00 21.10
C LYS A 357 -20.42 13.89 20.00
N THR A 358 -20.27 13.48 18.74
CA THR A 358 -20.76 14.24 17.58
C THR A 358 -21.57 13.37 16.64
N LEU A 359 -22.73 13.87 16.24
CA LEU A 359 -23.59 13.34 15.18
C LEU A 359 -23.28 14.07 13.88
N VAL A 360 -23.26 13.35 12.76
CA VAL A 360 -22.82 13.91 11.49
C VAL A 360 -23.78 13.54 10.35
N GLU A 361 -24.22 14.56 9.61
CA GLU A 361 -24.85 14.43 8.30
C GLU A 361 -23.83 14.82 7.23
N TYR A 362 -23.57 13.93 6.32
CA TYR A 362 -22.74 14.18 5.14
C TYR A 362 -23.58 14.17 3.88
N ILE A 363 -23.47 15.25 3.09
CA ILE A 363 -24.20 15.43 1.84
C ILE A 363 -23.17 15.58 0.73
N LYS A 364 -23.31 14.76 -0.31
CA LYS A 364 -22.58 14.91 -1.58
C LYS A 364 -23.57 15.30 -2.66
N GLU A 365 -23.36 16.47 -3.28
CA GLU A 365 -24.07 16.92 -4.46
C GLU A 365 -23.13 16.93 -5.67
N SER A 366 -23.49 16.22 -6.75
CA SER A 366 -22.69 16.14 -7.96
C SER A 366 -23.46 16.72 -9.13
N SER A 367 -22.93 17.78 -9.74
CA SER A 367 -23.48 18.44 -10.93
C SER A 367 -22.64 18.13 -12.16
N TYR A 368 -23.23 17.50 -13.15
CA TYR A 368 -22.57 17.13 -14.40
C TYR A 368 -22.75 18.26 -15.43
N ILE A 369 -21.64 18.69 -16.05
CA ILE A 369 -21.61 19.83 -16.97
C ILE A 369 -21.24 19.32 -18.37
N ILE A 370 -22.07 19.62 -19.35
CA ILE A 370 -21.82 19.43 -20.78
C ILE A 370 -22.01 20.77 -21.49
N ASN A 371 -21.03 21.20 -22.26
CA ASN A 371 -21.04 22.48 -22.97
C ASN A 371 -21.42 23.69 -22.09
N GLY A 372 -20.86 23.71 -20.86
CA GLY A 372 -21.06 24.80 -19.88
C GLY A 372 -22.44 24.80 -19.20
N LYS A 373 -23.33 23.82 -19.48
CA LYS A 373 -24.65 23.69 -18.86
C LYS A 373 -24.71 22.48 -17.94
N VAL A 374 -25.34 22.64 -16.77
CA VAL A 374 -25.65 21.52 -15.88
C VAL A 374 -26.72 20.66 -16.51
N VAL A 375 -26.41 19.41 -16.79
CA VAL A 375 -27.31 18.44 -17.43
C VAL A 375 -27.94 17.47 -16.44
N LYS A 376 -27.30 17.25 -15.30
CA LYS A 376 -27.76 16.34 -14.25
C LYS A 376 -27.20 16.76 -12.91
N THR A 377 -28.01 16.68 -11.85
CA THR A 377 -27.56 16.81 -10.46
C THR A 377 -28.01 15.57 -9.69
N THR A 378 -27.10 15.04 -8.85
CA THR A 378 -27.40 13.93 -7.94
C THR A 378 -27.05 14.36 -6.52
N LYS A 379 -27.87 13.92 -5.56
CA LYS A 379 -27.62 14.17 -4.12
C LYS A 379 -27.60 12.83 -3.40
N ASN A 380 -26.60 12.66 -2.53
CA ASN A 380 -26.45 11.49 -1.65
C ASN A 380 -26.21 11.96 -0.24
N THR A 381 -26.98 11.44 0.72
CA THR A 381 -26.83 11.74 2.17
C THR A 381 -26.38 10.50 2.90
N ARG A 382 -25.41 10.66 3.80
CA ARG A 382 -24.90 9.60 4.69
C ARG A 382 -24.84 10.12 6.12
N TRP A 383 -24.96 9.23 7.08
CA TRP A 383 -24.98 9.53 8.49
C TRP A 383 -23.77 8.91 9.17
N TYR A 384 -23.15 9.68 10.09
CA TYR A 384 -21.99 9.20 10.85
C TYR A 384 -22.15 9.57 12.32
N ILE A 385 -21.40 8.86 13.15
CA ILE A 385 -21.15 9.16 14.55
C ILE A 385 -19.66 9.27 14.76
N SER A 386 -19.25 10.11 15.71
CA SER A 386 -17.84 10.30 16.05
C SER A 386 -17.62 10.46 17.55
N SER A 387 -16.43 10.01 18.01
CA SER A 387 -15.93 10.28 19.37
C SER A 387 -15.27 11.65 19.49
N LEU A 388 -15.05 12.35 18.38
CA LEU A 388 -14.54 13.72 18.40
C LEU A 388 -15.52 14.66 19.10
N GLU A 389 -14.98 15.55 19.93
CA GLU A 389 -15.78 16.60 20.60
C GLU A 389 -16.49 17.47 19.56
N PHE A 390 -17.72 17.90 19.89
CA PHE A 390 -18.49 18.80 19.06
C PHE A 390 -17.87 20.20 19.08
N SER A 391 -17.14 20.56 18.04
CA SER A 391 -16.47 21.87 17.87
C SER A 391 -16.38 22.27 16.41
N ASP A 392 -16.06 23.54 16.14
CA ASP A 392 -15.84 24.04 14.78
C ASP A 392 -14.63 23.37 14.11
N GLU A 393 -13.53 23.20 14.85
CA GLU A 393 -12.30 22.58 14.40
C GLU A 393 -12.52 21.10 14.04
N ASN A 394 -13.27 20.39 14.90
CA ASN A 394 -13.58 18.99 14.64
C ASN A 394 -14.59 18.81 13.48
N ALA A 395 -15.45 19.79 13.21
CA ALA A 395 -16.29 19.75 12.01
C ALA A 395 -15.45 19.80 10.72
N ASP A 396 -14.39 20.60 10.69
CA ASP A 396 -13.39 20.59 9.60
C ASP A 396 -12.67 19.24 9.54
N GLN A 397 -12.16 18.74 10.65
CA GLN A 397 -11.47 17.45 10.71
C GLN A 397 -12.36 16.29 10.21
N ILE A 398 -13.64 16.26 10.57
CA ILE A 398 -14.62 15.27 10.12
C ILE A 398 -14.81 15.34 8.61
N LEU A 399 -14.94 16.54 8.02
CA LEU A 399 -15.03 16.70 6.58
C LEU A 399 -13.84 16.06 5.87
N TYR A 400 -12.60 16.38 6.33
CA TYR A 400 -11.40 15.84 5.71
C TYR A 400 -11.22 14.35 5.94
N CYS A 401 -11.62 13.80 7.09
CA CYS A 401 -11.64 12.35 7.31
C CYS A 401 -12.54 11.63 6.30
N ILE A 402 -13.74 12.15 6.02
CA ILE A 402 -14.66 11.56 5.03
C ILE A 402 -14.05 11.63 3.63
N LEU A 403 -13.43 12.75 3.29
CA LEU A 403 -12.81 12.93 1.97
C LEU A 403 -11.56 12.04 1.79
N ASP A 404 -10.75 11.86 2.84
CA ASP A 404 -9.55 11.04 2.81
C ASP A 404 -9.87 9.55 2.75
N TYR A 405 -10.94 9.11 3.44
CA TYR A 405 -11.35 7.70 3.48
C TYR A 405 -11.56 7.10 2.07
N TRP A 406 -11.97 7.90 1.08
CA TRP A 406 -12.07 7.48 -0.32
C TRP A 406 -10.74 6.99 -0.92
N SER A 407 -9.60 7.37 -0.34
CA SER A 407 -8.30 6.91 -0.82
C SER A 407 -8.09 5.40 -0.61
N LEU A 408 -8.78 4.77 0.33
CA LEU A 408 -8.76 3.32 0.53
C LEU A 408 -9.44 2.58 -0.64
N GLU A 409 -10.60 3.07 -1.13
CA GLU A 409 -11.24 2.51 -2.33
C GLU A 409 -10.35 2.68 -3.57
N GLN A 410 -9.68 3.85 -3.68
CA GLN A 410 -8.72 4.10 -4.75
C GLN A 410 -7.50 3.17 -4.64
N HIS A 411 -7.01 2.86 -3.44
CA HIS A 411 -5.94 1.89 -3.23
C HIS A 411 -6.34 0.51 -3.78
N HIS A 412 -7.53 0.00 -3.42
CA HIS A 412 -8.05 -1.27 -3.96
C HIS A 412 -8.12 -1.24 -5.50
N SER A 413 -8.68 -0.17 -6.07
CA SER A 413 -8.74 0.00 -7.52
C SER A 413 -7.36 0.00 -8.20
N ARG A 414 -6.31 0.50 -7.54
CA ARG A 414 -4.94 0.47 -8.07
C ARG A 414 -4.34 -0.94 -8.08
N LEU A 415 -4.65 -1.75 -7.07
CA LEU A 415 -4.19 -3.14 -7.05
C LEU A 415 -4.87 -3.96 -8.15
N ASP A 416 -6.12 -3.66 -8.46
CA ASP A 416 -6.90 -4.35 -9.49
C ASP A 416 -6.64 -3.80 -10.91
N ASP A 417 -6.07 -2.60 -11.04
CA ASP A 417 -5.79 -1.96 -12.33
C ASP A 417 -4.86 -2.85 -13.19
N PRO A 418 -5.31 -3.27 -14.40
CA PRO A 418 -4.50 -4.11 -15.30
C PRO A 418 -3.15 -3.49 -15.70
N LYS A 419 -3.02 -2.17 -15.62
CA LYS A 419 -1.79 -1.45 -15.97
C LYS A 419 -0.84 -1.27 -14.79
N VAL A 420 -1.25 -1.65 -13.57
CA VAL A 420 -0.43 -1.45 -12.36
C VAL A 420 -0.10 -2.80 -11.72
N PHE A 421 -1.02 -3.46 -11.02
CA PHE A 421 -0.77 -4.75 -10.38
C PHE A 421 -1.58 -5.90 -10.95
N ASN A 422 -2.66 -5.62 -11.69
CA ASN A 422 -3.52 -6.61 -12.35
C ASN A 422 -3.97 -7.76 -11.41
N GLN A 423 -4.25 -7.41 -10.15
CA GLN A 423 -4.50 -8.39 -9.09
C GLN A 423 -5.73 -9.24 -9.37
N ASP A 424 -6.80 -8.64 -9.87
CA ASP A 424 -8.07 -9.31 -10.16
C ASP A 424 -8.00 -10.33 -11.31
N ASP A 425 -6.98 -10.23 -12.17
CA ASP A 425 -6.74 -11.20 -13.27
C ASP A 425 -5.97 -12.44 -12.81
N THR A 426 -5.52 -12.47 -11.57
CA THR A 426 -4.79 -13.61 -11.01
C THR A 426 -5.70 -14.81 -10.85
N GLN A 427 -5.38 -15.89 -11.56
CA GLN A 427 -6.05 -17.18 -11.45
C GLN A 427 -5.27 -18.08 -10.49
N SER A 428 -5.85 -18.41 -9.35
CA SER A 428 -5.24 -19.31 -8.36
C SER A 428 -6.29 -20.07 -7.59
N CYS A 429 -6.00 -21.33 -7.27
CA CYS A 429 -6.74 -22.16 -6.31
C CYS A 429 -5.95 -22.43 -5.02
N SER A 430 -4.77 -21.81 -4.85
CA SER A 430 -3.98 -21.90 -3.63
C SER A 430 -4.26 -20.69 -2.74
N ALA A 431 -4.78 -20.92 -1.54
CA ALA A 431 -5.02 -19.86 -0.57
C ALA A 431 -3.71 -19.19 -0.14
N ASP A 432 -2.65 -19.98 0.13
CA ASP A 432 -1.37 -19.46 0.59
C ASP A 432 -0.73 -18.56 -0.47
N TYR A 433 -0.67 -19.01 -1.74
CA TYR A 433 -0.17 -18.18 -2.83
C TYR A 433 -0.95 -16.87 -2.97
N SER A 434 -2.28 -16.97 -2.93
CA SER A 434 -3.14 -15.81 -3.13
C SER A 434 -3.06 -14.82 -1.96
N SER A 435 -2.91 -15.33 -0.73
CA SER A 435 -2.68 -14.51 0.47
C SER A 435 -1.35 -13.76 0.35
N SER A 436 -0.26 -14.48 0.03
CA SER A 436 1.06 -13.85 -0.14
C SER A 436 1.07 -12.82 -1.26
N LEU A 437 0.39 -13.11 -2.38
CA LEU A 437 0.27 -12.14 -3.49
C LEU A 437 -0.41 -10.85 -3.04
N LEU A 438 -1.54 -10.95 -2.31
CA LEU A 438 -2.23 -9.79 -1.74
C LEU A 438 -1.29 -8.94 -0.87
N GLY A 439 -0.55 -9.58 0.02
CA GLY A 439 0.38 -8.90 0.91
C GLY A 439 1.55 -8.25 0.17
N ILE A 440 2.21 -8.99 -0.73
CA ILE A 440 3.35 -8.48 -1.51
C ILE A 440 2.94 -7.35 -2.46
N ASN A 441 1.73 -7.40 -3.03
CA ASN A 441 1.21 -6.27 -3.81
C ASN A 441 1.07 -5.00 -2.96
N LYS A 442 0.68 -5.13 -1.69
CA LYS A 442 0.57 -4.00 -0.75
C LYS A 442 1.93 -3.42 -0.38
N VAL A 443 2.92 -4.29 -0.16
CA VAL A 443 4.32 -3.85 0.04
C VAL A 443 4.81 -3.09 -1.18
N SER A 444 4.65 -3.67 -2.38
CA SER A 444 5.06 -3.04 -3.64
C SER A 444 4.32 -1.72 -3.90
N TYR A 445 3.03 -1.64 -3.53
CA TYR A 445 2.26 -0.40 -3.63
C TYR A 445 2.83 0.70 -2.74
N ASN A 446 3.19 0.40 -1.50
CA ASN A 446 3.77 1.39 -0.60
C ASN A 446 5.06 1.98 -1.18
N ILE A 447 5.96 1.13 -1.68
CA ILE A 447 7.21 1.57 -2.31
C ILE A 447 6.91 2.43 -3.55
N LEU A 448 6.05 1.94 -4.43
CA LEU A 448 5.68 2.64 -5.67
C LEU A 448 4.99 3.99 -5.39
N SER A 449 4.16 4.05 -4.35
CA SER A 449 3.50 5.29 -3.90
C SER A 449 4.52 6.30 -3.40
N TRP A 450 5.52 5.86 -2.63
CA TRP A 450 6.60 6.71 -2.15
C TRP A 450 7.46 7.23 -3.31
N ILE A 451 7.89 6.36 -4.23
CA ILE A 451 8.65 6.78 -5.43
C ILE A 451 7.87 7.83 -6.21
N ARG A 452 6.58 7.60 -6.43
CA ARG A 452 5.71 8.56 -7.12
C ARG A 452 5.67 9.91 -6.41
N GLN A 453 5.54 9.93 -5.09
CA GLN A 453 5.52 11.17 -4.30
C GLN A 453 6.89 11.90 -4.38
N LYS A 454 7.99 11.16 -4.28
CA LYS A 454 9.34 11.69 -4.46
C LYS A 454 9.50 12.37 -5.83
N LEU A 455 9.09 11.70 -6.91
CA LEU A 455 9.15 12.27 -8.27
C LEU A 455 8.30 13.53 -8.42
N ILE A 456 7.14 13.61 -7.77
CA ILE A 456 6.28 14.80 -7.76
C ILE A 456 6.98 15.95 -7.03
N LYS A 457 7.59 15.67 -5.87
CA LYS A 457 8.28 16.65 -5.02
C LYS A 457 9.53 17.21 -5.72
N GLU A 458 10.29 16.37 -6.38
CA GLU A 458 11.51 16.74 -7.08
C GLU A 458 11.27 17.44 -8.44
N SER A 459 10.05 17.32 -8.96
CA SER A 459 9.72 17.92 -10.25
C SER A 459 9.65 19.45 -10.20
N THR A 460 10.34 20.11 -11.13
CA THR A 460 10.23 21.56 -11.34
C THR A 460 8.88 22.00 -11.91
N LYS A 461 8.11 21.06 -12.50
CA LYS A 461 6.80 21.30 -13.09
C LYS A 461 5.71 21.08 -12.04
N LYS A 462 5.07 22.12 -11.54
CA LYS A 462 3.95 22.05 -10.57
C LYS A 462 2.78 21.15 -11.00
N SER A 463 2.58 20.94 -12.32
CA SER A 463 1.53 20.09 -12.87
C SER A 463 1.94 18.62 -13.06
N TYR A 464 3.18 18.25 -12.74
CA TYR A 464 3.68 16.89 -12.93
C TYR A 464 3.03 15.92 -11.95
N ARG A 465 2.22 15.01 -12.47
CA ARG A 465 1.49 14.00 -11.71
C ARG A 465 1.50 12.68 -12.46
N PRO A 466 2.63 11.93 -12.44
CA PRO A 466 2.69 10.66 -13.16
C PRO A 466 1.67 9.66 -12.60
N SER A 467 1.08 8.86 -13.47
CA SER A 467 0.29 7.71 -13.04
C SER A 467 1.21 6.64 -12.44
N TYR A 468 0.65 5.69 -11.70
CA TYR A 468 1.43 4.56 -11.18
C TYR A 468 2.04 3.73 -12.30
N SER A 469 1.31 3.48 -13.40
CA SER A 469 1.85 2.80 -14.58
C SER A 469 3.02 3.56 -15.22
N MET A 470 2.94 4.89 -15.34
CA MET A 470 4.07 5.69 -15.85
C MET A 470 5.32 5.56 -14.96
N VAL A 471 5.15 5.48 -13.65
CA VAL A 471 6.28 5.25 -12.74
C VAL A 471 6.86 3.85 -12.96
N GLN A 472 6.03 2.83 -13.12
CA GLN A 472 6.48 1.46 -13.41
C GLN A 472 7.19 1.37 -14.77
N ASP A 473 6.66 2.02 -15.80
CA ASP A 473 7.29 2.09 -17.13
C ASP A 473 8.68 2.73 -17.03
N MET A 474 8.81 3.83 -16.29
CA MET A 474 10.11 4.47 -16.01
C MET A 474 11.08 3.51 -15.31
N LEU A 475 10.63 2.81 -14.25
CA LEU A 475 11.46 1.86 -13.52
C LEU A 475 11.83 0.64 -14.38
N ALA A 476 10.98 0.23 -15.31
CA ALA A 476 11.28 -0.85 -16.25
C ALA A 476 12.41 -0.51 -17.24
N GLU A 477 12.57 0.76 -17.59
CA GLU A 477 13.65 1.26 -18.44
C GLU A 477 14.98 1.42 -17.71
N MET A 478 14.94 1.56 -16.38
CA MET A 478 16.12 1.73 -15.53
C MET A 478 16.93 0.42 -15.38
N THR A 479 18.18 0.56 -15.00
CA THR A 479 19.03 -0.55 -14.56
C THR A 479 18.51 -1.09 -13.22
N VAL A 480 18.87 -2.34 -12.91
CA VAL A 480 18.52 -2.94 -11.60
C VAL A 480 19.08 -2.12 -10.45
N PHE A 481 20.27 -1.53 -10.62
CA PHE A 481 20.91 -0.70 -9.60
C PHE A 481 20.09 0.56 -9.29
N GLU A 482 19.65 1.30 -10.30
CA GLU A 482 18.84 2.52 -10.11
C GLU A 482 17.50 2.22 -9.42
N VAL A 483 16.86 1.07 -9.74
CA VAL A 483 15.64 0.65 -9.03
C VAL A 483 15.95 0.28 -7.57
N PHE A 484 17.10 -0.34 -7.31
CA PHE A 484 17.57 -0.62 -5.95
C PHE A 484 17.87 0.66 -5.15
N GLU A 485 18.40 1.70 -5.78
CA GLU A 485 18.63 2.98 -5.11
C GLU A 485 17.32 3.56 -4.57
N TYR A 486 16.24 3.54 -5.36
CA TYR A 486 14.92 3.96 -4.88
C TYR A 486 14.43 3.11 -3.70
N LEU A 487 14.62 1.79 -3.77
CA LEU A 487 14.26 0.89 -2.66
C LEU A 487 15.08 1.18 -1.40
N ALA A 488 16.38 1.39 -1.56
CA ALA A 488 17.30 1.71 -0.46
C ALA A 488 16.97 3.07 0.18
N GLU A 489 16.66 4.08 -0.62
CA GLU A 489 16.21 5.37 -0.13
C GLU A 489 14.88 5.29 0.60
N TYR A 490 13.91 4.54 0.06
CA TYR A 490 12.66 4.28 0.73
C TYR A 490 12.87 3.61 2.09
N TYR A 491 13.72 2.58 2.14
CA TYR A 491 14.10 1.90 3.36
C TYR A 491 14.72 2.85 4.39
N ARG A 492 15.63 3.71 3.95
CA ARG A 492 16.25 4.74 4.79
C ARG A 492 15.20 5.69 5.36
N ASP A 493 14.36 6.26 4.50
CA ASP A 493 13.36 7.26 4.89
C ASP A 493 12.35 6.69 5.89
N VAL A 494 12.00 5.39 5.78
CA VAL A 494 11.03 4.76 6.67
C VAL A 494 11.62 4.29 7.99
N ASN A 495 12.88 3.85 8.01
CA ASN A 495 13.49 3.29 9.23
C ASN A 495 14.34 4.28 10.02
N PHE A 496 14.87 5.33 9.39
CA PHE A 496 15.86 6.23 9.99
C PHE A 496 15.44 7.70 10.03
N SER A 497 14.21 8.03 9.65
CA SER A 497 13.71 9.40 9.69
C SER A 497 13.27 9.88 11.09
N GLU A 498 13.47 9.08 12.14
CA GLU A 498 13.12 9.41 13.53
C GLU A 498 14.28 10.05 14.32
N GLU A 499 15.46 10.25 13.73
CA GLU A 499 16.59 10.98 14.33
C GLU A 499 16.83 12.31 13.60
#